data_2f4cadde3de063a1db05a33522139196
#
_entry.id   2f4cadde3de063a1db05a33522139196
#
_cell.length_a   1.000
_cell.length_b   1.000
_cell.length_c   1.000
_cell.angle_alpha   90.00
_cell.angle_beta   90.00
_cell.angle_gamma   90.00
#
_symmetry.space_group_name_H-M   'P 1'
#
loop_
_entity.id
_entity.type
_entity.pdbx_description
1 polymer ?
#
loop_
_entity_poly.entity_id
_entity_poly.type
_entity_poly.pdbx_seq_one_letter_code
_entity_poly.pdbx_strand_id
1 'polypeptide(L)'
;MRLIVARCTITYSGRLSTFLDSATRLLMIKADGTFMVWSDHGSQSVKPLNWMTPTTVIEESPERIVVRKRAASSEDRVEIELEEVLSDVTHVMGSPEADVALAKDGVEAHLQELLAEQPEWCGEGFRLVRREWPTDIGPVDLMCRDVDDGWVAVEIKRIAGIEAVEQLTRYLERIRLDPAFADCRGVLAAQLIKPQARVLAGARAIECVEVDLAVVRGERQPELKLFAA
;
A
#
# COMPACT_ATOMS: atom_id res chain seq x y z
N MET A 1 -14.36 18.12 6.50
CA MET A 1 -12.99 18.24 7.03
C MET A 1 -12.82 19.62 7.63
N ARG A 2 -12.36 19.74 8.87
CA ARG A 2 -12.07 21.01 9.54
C ARG A 2 -10.56 21.22 9.60
N LEU A 3 -10.14 22.43 9.29
CA LEU A 3 -8.75 22.87 9.31
C LEU A 3 -8.62 24.05 10.28
N ILE A 4 -7.76 23.90 11.29
CA ILE A 4 -7.50 24.92 12.28
C ILE A 4 -6.02 25.28 12.20
N VAL A 5 -5.73 26.56 11.92
CA VAL A 5 -4.37 27.09 12.02
C VAL A 5 -4.30 27.85 13.33
N ALA A 6 -3.46 27.40 14.23
CA ALA A 6 -3.35 27.98 15.57
C ALA A 6 -1.92 27.97 16.09
N ARG A 7 -1.57 28.98 16.90
CA ARG A 7 -0.42 28.92 17.78
C ARG A 7 -0.82 28.11 19.00
N CYS A 8 -0.08 27.05 19.28
CA CYS A 8 -0.45 26.08 20.31
C CYS A 8 0.75 25.30 20.85
N THR A 9 0.63 24.82 22.06
CA THR A 9 1.46 23.76 22.66
C THR A 9 0.73 22.44 22.56
N ILE A 10 1.45 21.34 22.45
CA ILE A 10 0.85 20.00 22.30
C ILE A 10 1.57 19.01 23.19
N THR A 11 0.78 18.31 24.00
CA THR A 11 1.25 17.20 24.82
C THR A 11 0.60 15.90 24.33
N TYR A 12 1.42 14.91 23.98
CA TYR A 12 0.95 13.56 23.72
C TYR A 12 1.33 12.66 24.90
N SER A 13 0.38 11.88 25.38
CA SER A 13 0.56 10.85 26.38
C SER A 13 -0.11 9.55 25.94
N GLY A 14 0.57 8.42 26.15
CA GLY A 14 0.14 7.10 25.74
C GLY A 14 1.31 6.13 25.69
N ARG A 15 1.49 5.43 24.59
CA ARG A 15 2.64 4.52 24.35
C ARG A 15 4.00 5.22 24.46
N LEU A 16 4.01 6.51 24.19
CA LEU A 16 5.15 7.43 24.34
C LEU A 16 4.64 8.69 25.03
N SER A 17 5.53 9.52 25.56
CA SER A 17 5.24 10.88 25.99
C SER A 17 6.03 11.86 25.12
N THR A 18 5.34 12.83 24.53
CA THR A 18 5.96 13.84 23.67
C THR A 18 5.35 15.19 23.98
N PHE A 19 6.19 16.22 24.02
CA PHE A 19 5.78 17.61 24.16
C PHE A 19 6.28 18.40 22.94
N LEU A 20 5.43 19.26 22.40
CA LEU A 20 5.75 20.19 21.32
C LEU A 20 5.54 21.61 21.84
N ASP A 21 6.62 22.38 21.93
CA ASP A 21 6.62 23.79 22.35
C ASP A 21 5.68 24.65 21.50
N SER A 22 5.35 25.84 21.99
CA SER A 22 4.51 26.83 21.31
C SER A 22 4.99 27.13 19.90
N ALA A 23 4.15 26.84 18.90
CA ALA A 23 4.38 27.18 17.51
C ALA A 23 3.05 27.23 16.75
N THR A 24 3.06 27.87 15.59
CA THR A 24 1.92 27.86 14.67
C THR A 24 1.88 26.50 13.95
N ARG A 25 0.73 25.83 14.02
CA ARG A 25 0.50 24.50 13.46
C ARG A 25 -0.84 24.42 12.75
N LEU A 26 -0.91 23.48 11.82
CA LEU A 26 -2.20 23.09 11.23
C LEU A 26 -2.72 21.85 11.97
N LEU A 27 -3.92 21.98 12.53
CA LEU A 27 -4.69 20.89 13.08
C LEU A 27 -5.76 20.49 12.05
N MET A 28 -5.84 19.23 11.72
CA MET A 28 -6.79 18.70 10.76
C MET A 28 -7.69 17.67 11.43
N ILE A 29 -9.01 17.87 11.29
CA ILE A 29 -10.05 16.95 11.77
C ILE A 29 -10.86 16.48 10.58
N LYS A 30 -10.86 15.19 10.29
CA LYS A 30 -11.66 14.58 9.24
C LYS A 30 -13.05 14.20 9.74
N ALA A 31 -13.99 13.99 8.82
CA ALA A 31 -15.35 13.58 9.14
C ALA A 31 -15.41 12.20 9.85
N ASP A 32 -14.45 11.33 9.61
CA ASP A 32 -14.31 10.02 10.25
C ASP A 32 -13.71 10.08 11.68
N GLY A 33 -13.36 11.27 12.18
CA GLY A 33 -12.68 11.47 13.45
C GLY A 33 -11.15 11.36 13.37
N THR A 34 -10.56 11.11 12.22
CA THR A 34 -9.09 11.19 12.07
C THR A 34 -8.61 12.59 12.46
N PHE A 35 -7.63 12.64 13.36
CA PHE A 35 -6.99 13.88 13.81
C PHE A 35 -5.52 13.89 13.39
N MET A 36 -5.01 15.03 12.91
CA MET A 36 -3.62 15.20 12.50
C MET A 36 -3.08 16.56 12.91
N VAL A 37 -1.79 16.61 13.23
CA VAL A 37 -1.02 17.83 13.51
C VAL A 37 0.08 17.96 12.48
N TRP A 38 0.20 19.13 11.86
CA TRP A 38 1.21 19.45 10.87
C TRP A 38 2.02 20.68 11.25
N SER A 39 3.30 20.68 10.87
CA SER A 39 4.18 21.86 10.89
C SER A 39 4.61 22.17 9.46
N ASP A 40 4.78 23.46 9.19
CA ASP A 40 5.24 23.93 7.87
C ASP A 40 6.76 23.86 7.72
N HIS A 41 7.51 23.68 8.80
CA HIS A 41 8.98 23.74 8.83
C HIS A 41 9.59 22.47 9.42
N GLY A 42 10.79 22.14 8.93
CA GLY A 42 11.64 21.06 9.44
C GLY A 42 11.82 19.89 8.48
N SER A 43 12.85 19.09 8.71
CA SER A 43 13.18 17.89 7.91
C SER A 43 12.11 16.79 7.98
N GLN A 44 11.12 16.90 8.85
CA GLN A 44 10.01 15.98 9.08
C GLN A 44 8.70 16.46 8.41
N SER A 45 8.73 17.54 7.64
CA SER A 45 7.53 18.18 7.05
C SER A 45 6.75 17.32 6.07
N VAL A 46 7.28 16.16 5.66
CA VAL A 46 6.62 15.19 4.75
C VAL A 46 5.58 14.32 5.47
N LYS A 47 5.56 14.35 6.80
CA LYS A 47 4.64 13.54 7.63
C LYS A 47 4.01 14.40 8.71
N PRO A 48 2.78 14.09 9.17
CA PRO A 48 2.23 14.78 10.33
C PRO A 48 3.10 14.53 11.56
N LEU A 49 3.23 15.56 12.42
CA LEU A 49 3.94 15.45 13.71
C LEU A 49 3.25 14.49 14.65
N ASN A 50 1.92 14.45 14.58
CA ASN A 50 1.09 13.49 15.31
C ASN A 50 -0.16 13.18 14.48
N TRP A 51 -0.68 11.96 14.60
CA TRP A 51 -1.95 11.57 14.01
C TRP A 51 -2.65 10.49 14.84
N MET A 52 -3.96 10.58 14.89
CA MET A 52 -4.83 9.55 15.47
C MET A 52 -5.88 9.13 14.45
N THR A 53 -5.96 7.83 14.22
CA THR A 53 -6.99 7.24 13.35
C THR A 53 -8.26 6.92 14.15
N PRO A 54 -9.43 6.81 13.52
CA PRO A 54 -10.66 6.39 14.21
C PRO A 54 -10.47 5.07 15.01
N THR A 55 -11.17 4.87 16.13
CA THR A 55 -12.19 5.72 16.72
C THR A 55 -11.59 6.70 17.73
N THR A 56 -11.73 7.97 17.47
CA THR A 56 -11.28 9.03 18.41
C THR A 56 -12.46 9.73 19.04
N VAL A 57 -12.26 10.23 20.27
CA VAL A 57 -13.17 11.16 20.97
C VAL A 57 -12.46 12.50 21.02
N ILE A 58 -13.10 13.54 20.51
CA ILE A 58 -12.57 14.91 20.47
C ILE A 58 -13.43 15.78 21.38
N GLU A 59 -12.80 16.37 22.40
CA GLU A 59 -13.41 17.32 23.32
C GLU A 59 -12.79 18.68 23.09
N GLU A 60 -13.61 19.70 22.93
CA GLU A 60 -13.17 21.04 22.61
C GLU A 60 -13.68 22.08 23.61
N SER A 61 -12.81 23.02 23.92
CA SER A 61 -13.12 24.28 24.57
C SER A 61 -12.45 25.44 23.82
N PRO A 62 -12.76 26.70 24.12
CA PRO A 62 -12.13 27.85 23.46
C PRO A 62 -10.61 27.86 23.53
N GLU A 63 -10.04 27.31 24.58
CA GLU A 63 -8.61 27.35 24.90
C GLU A 63 -7.93 26.00 24.70
N ARG A 64 -8.69 24.90 24.44
CA ARG A 64 -8.13 23.58 24.48
C ARG A 64 -8.90 22.59 23.61
N ILE A 65 -8.14 21.73 22.89
CA ILE A 65 -8.65 20.54 22.21
C ILE A 65 -8.00 19.31 22.83
N VAL A 66 -8.80 18.30 23.17
CA VAL A 66 -8.33 17.01 23.67
C VAL A 66 -8.81 15.91 22.74
N VAL A 67 -7.89 15.14 22.19
CA VAL A 67 -8.19 13.99 21.36
C VAL A 67 -7.76 12.71 22.07
N ARG A 68 -8.68 11.79 22.24
CA ARG A 68 -8.44 10.51 22.93
C ARG A 68 -8.77 9.35 22.03
N LYS A 69 -7.94 8.31 22.10
CA LYS A 69 -8.17 7.03 21.45
C LYS A 69 -7.92 5.90 22.44
N ARG A 70 -8.93 5.09 22.69
CA ARG A 70 -8.81 3.92 23.56
C ARG A 70 -8.22 2.75 22.75
N ALA A 71 -7.06 2.24 23.16
CA ALA A 71 -6.48 1.00 22.69
C ALA A 71 -6.68 -0.09 23.74
N ALA A 72 -6.53 -1.37 23.41
CA ALA A 72 -6.85 -2.51 24.27
C ALA A 72 -6.16 -2.49 25.64
N SER A 73 -4.97 -1.86 25.77
CA SER A 73 -4.19 -1.81 27.02
C SER A 73 -3.75 -0.41 27.44
N SER A 74 -4.04 0.62 26.65
CA SER A 74 -3.62 2.00 26.94
C SER A 74 -4.61 3.00 26.30
N GLU A 75 -4.61 4.23 26.79
CA GLU A 75 -5.29 5.34 26.16
C GLU A 75 -4.25 6.29 25.57
N ASP A 76 -4.28 6.45 24.25
CA ASP A 76 -3.51 7.48 23.59
C ASP A 76 -4.28 8.80 23.68
N ARG A 77 -3.61 9.86 24.16
CA ARG A 77 -4.21 11.17 24.39
C ARG A 77 -3.32 12.27 23.83
N VAL A 78 -3.91 13.18 23.06
CA VAL A 78 -3.28 14.43 22.63
C VAL A 78 -4.04 15.59 23.26
N GLU A 79 -3.34 16.47 23.95
CA GLU A 79 -3.86 17.72 24.50
C GLU A 79 -3.21 18.87 23.76
N ILE A 80 -4.03 19.76 23.22
CA ILE A 80 -3.62 20.94 22.49
C ILE A 80 -4.12 22.15 23.29
N GLU A 81 -3.20 22.95 23.79
CA GLU A 81 -3.51 24.24 24.39
C GLU A 81 -3.40 25.32 23.32
N LEU A 82 -4.53 26.00 23.02
CA LEU A 82 -4.65 27.00 22.00
C LEU A 82 -4.30 28.37 22.58
N GLU A 83 -3.21 28.99 22.11
CA GLU A 83 -2.80 30.33 22.52
C GLU A 83 -3.45 31.39 21.62
N GLU A 84 -3.53 31.12 20.31
CA GLU A 84 -4.12 31.98 19.31
C GLU A 84 -4.64 31.17 18.14
N VAL A 85 -5.90 31.33 17.77
CA VAL A 85 -6.50 30.72 16.58
C VAL A 85 -6.46 31.71 15.43
N LEU A 86 -5.63 31.42 14.41
CA LEU A 86 -5.46 32.25 13.23
C LEU A 86 -6.54 31.98 12.16
N SER A 87 -6.98 30.73 12.08
CA SER A 87 -8.01 30.30 11.13
C SER A 87 -8.68 29.04 11.63
N ASP A 88 -10.00 28.94 11.45
CA ASP A 88 -10.79 27.75 11.74
C ASP A 88 -11.88 27.64 10.67
N VAL A 89 -11.70 26.71 9.74
CA VAL A 89 -12.56 26.58 8.57
C VAL A 89 -12.99 25.13 8.38
N THR A 90 -14.28 24.93 8.18
CA THR A 90 -14.84 23.62 7.85
C THR A 90 -15.20 23.55 6.37
N HIS A 91 -14.67 22.55 5.69
CA HIS A 91 -14.96 22.26 4.29
C HIS A 91 -15.79 20.99 4.17
N VAL A 92 -16.85 21.04 3.36
CA VAL A 92 -17.57 19.84 2.93
C VAL A 92 -16.83 19.26 1.72
N MET A 93 -16.24 18.07 1.88
CA MET A 93 -15.39 17.45 0.86
C MET A 93 -16.14 16.45 -0.04
N GLY A 94 -17.47 16.49 -0.05
CA GLY A 94 -18.32 15.54 -0.77
C GLY A 94 -18.80 14.38 0.12
N SER A 95 -19.64 13.51 -0.43
CA SER A 95 -20.06 12.29 0.26
C SER A 95 -19.05 11.17 0.06
N PRO A 96 -18.97 10.19 0.97
CA PRO A 96 -18.12 9.00 0.80
C PRO A 96 -18.38 8.22 -0.50
N GLU A 97 -19.59 8.36 -1.07
CA GLU A 97 -19.99 7.74 -2.33
C GLU A 97 -19.40 8.46 -3.57
N ALA A 98 -18.94 9.70 -3.40
CA ALA A 98 -18.27 10.48 -4.43
C ALA A 98 -16.73 10.39 -4.32
N ASP A 99 -16.19 9.84 -3.24
CA ASP A 99 -14.79 9.46 -3.18
C ASP A 99 -14.61 8.28 -4.14
N VAL A 100 -14.25 8.62 -5.37
CA VAL A 100 -13.60 7.66 -6.26
C VAL A 100 -12.47 7.08 -5.44
N ALA A 101 -12.62 5.82 -5.06
CA ALA A 101 -11.58 5.08 -4.37
C ALA A 101 -10.27 5.43 -5.05
N LEU A 102 -9.33 5.98 -4.29
CA LEU A 102 -8.03 6.34 -4.83
C LEU A 102 -7.53 5.09 -5.52
N ALA A 103 -7.51 5.09 -6.85
CA ALA A 103 -7.07 3.95 -7.65
C ALA A 103 -5.56 3.74 -7.44
N LYS A 104 -5.17 3.50 -6.17
CA LYS A 104 -3.85 2.96 -5.82
C LYS A 104 -3.65 1.60 -6.45
N ASP A 105 -4.76 0.88 -6.62
CA ASP A 105 -4.79 -0.43 -7.28
C ASP A 105 -4.92 -0.33 -8.81
N GLY A 106 -5.24 0.87 -9.35
CA GLY A 106 -5.50 1.02 -10.78
C GLY A 106 -4.34 0.59 -11.67
N VAL A 107 -3.10 0.81 -11.25
CA VAL A 107 -1.94 0.42 -12.05
C VAL A 107 -1.66 -1.07 -11.90
N GLU A 108 -1.79 -1.64 -10.69
CA GLU A 108 -1.55 -3.07 -10.44
C GLU A 108 -2.72 -3.90 -10.99
N ALA A 109 -3.97 -3.50 -10.75
CA ALA A 109 -5.14 -4.13 -11.33
C ALA A 109 -5.13 -4.08 -12.87
N HIS A 110 -4.77 -2.93 -13.44
CA HIS A 110 -4.64 -2.80 -14.89
C HIS A 110 -3.49 -3.64 -15.47
N LEU A 111 -2.36 -3.72 -14.77
CA LEU A 111 -1.26 -4.61 -15.16
C LEU A 111 -1.71 -6.08 -15.10
N GLN A 112 -2.46 -6.47 -14.08
CA GLN A 112 -3.04 -7.80 -13.95
C GLN A 112 -4.01 -8.11 -15.10
N GLU A 113 -4.84 -7.14 -15.52
CA GLU A 113 -5.73 -7.29 -16.68
C GLU A 113 -4.96 -7.53 -17.97
N LEU A 114 -3.97 -6.69 -18.25
CA LEU A 114 -3.16 -6.82 -19.47
C LEU A 114 -2.37 -8.14 -19.52
N LEU A 115 -1.78 -8.56 -18.39
CA LEU A 115 -1.07 -9.82 -18.30
C LEU A 115 -2.00 -11.04 -18.34
N ALA A 116 -3.24 -10.89 -17.91
CA ALA A 116 -4.26 -11.93 -18.05
C ALA A 116 -4.71 -12.09 -19.51
N GLU A 117 -4.78 -10.98 -20.26
CA GLU A 117 -5.07 -11.01 -21.72
C GLU A 117 -3.90 -11.57 -22.54
N GLN A 118 -2.67 -11.31 -22.10
CA GLN A 118 -1.44 -11.70 -22.79
C GLN A 118 -0.46 -12.33 -21.79
N PRO A 119 -0.73 -13.54 -21.28
CA PRO A 119 0.08 -14.20 -20.25
C PRO A 119 1.50 -14.55 -20.71
N GLU A 120 1.75 -14.52 -22.02
CA GLU A 120 3.07 -14.70 -22.62
C GLU A 120 4.10 -13.66 -22.15
N TRP A 121 3.65 -12.48 -21.67
CA TRP A 121 4.54 -11.51 -21.03
C TRP A 121 5.10 -11.99 -19.68
N CYS A 122 4.46 -12.98 -19.05
CA CYS A 122 4.94 -13.61 -17.83
C CYS A 122 5.86 -14.80 -18.07
N GLY A 123 5.87 -15.35 -19.29
CA GLY A 123 6.69 -16.49 -19.72
C GLY A 123 6.27 -16.98 -21.07
N GLU A 124 7.26 -17.42 -21.87
CA GLU A 124 7.02 -17.90 -23.25
C GLU A 124 6.01 -19.06 -23.25
N GLY A 125 4.97 -18.93 -24.09
CA GLY A 125 3.93 -19.94 -24.26
C GLY A 125 2.99 -20.12 -23.06
N PHE A 126 2.97 -19.20 -22.11
CA PHE A 126 2.03 -19.26 -20.99
C PHE A 126 0.60 -19.08 -21.49
N ARG A 127 -0.30 -19.86 -20.91
CA ARG A 127 -1.74 -19.83 -21.19
C ARG A 127 -2.49 -19.63 -19.88
N LEU A 128 -3.34 -18.60 -19.82
CA LEU A 128 -4.14 -18.32 -18.64
C LEU A 128 -5.17 -19.45 -18.42
N VAL A 129 -5.23 -19.97 -17.22
CA VAL A 129 -6.28 -20.88 -16.77
C VAL A 129 -7.33 -20.11 -15.99
N ARG A 130 -6.90 -19.28 -15.01
CA ARG A 130 -7.80 -18.49 -14.18
C ARG A 130 -7.09 -17.28 -13.56
N ARG A 131 -7.81 -16.16 -13.48
CA ARG A 131 -7.48 -15.01 -12.63
C ARG A 131 -7.95 -15.27 -11.20
N GLU A 132 -7.25 -14.66 -10.25
CA GLU A 132 -7.61 -14.73 -8.82
C GLU A 132 -7.86 -16.20 -8.39
N TRP A 133 -6.83 -17.03 -8.56
CA TRP A 133 -6.90 -18.42 -8.17
C TRP A 133 -7.04 -18.56 -6.66
N PRO A 134 -8.13 -19.16 -6.13
CA PRO A 134 -8.41 -19.18 -4.70
C PRO A 134 -7.43 -20.08 -3.96
N THR A 135 -6.93 -19.57 -2.83
CA THR A 135 -6.28 -20.35 -1.79
C THR A 135 -6.92 -20.02 -0.44
N ASP A 136 -6.65 -20.81 0.58
CA ASP A 136 -7.14 -20.57 1.95
C ASP A 136 -6.54 -19.34 2.64
N ILE A 137 -5.48 -18.74 2.04
CA ILE A 137 -4.80 -17.54 2.56
C ILE A 137 -4.93 -16.32 1.64
N GLY A 138 -5.76 -16.41 0.60
CA GLY A 138 -6.01 -15.35 -0.38
C GLY A 138 -5.83 -15.84 -1.82
N PRO A 139 -6.24 -15.06 -2.83
CA PRO A 139 -6.12 -15.42 -4.23
C PRO A 139 -4.71 -15.17 -4.76
N VAL A 140 -4.26 -16.01 -5.69
CA VAL A 140 -3.09 -15.76 -6.54
C VAL A 140 -3.57 -15.00 -7.78
N ASP A 141 -2.81 -14.01 -8.24
CA ASP A 141 -3.24 -13.12 -9.33
C ASP A 141 -3.58 -13.88 -10.60
N LEU A 142 -2.67 -14.72 -11.12
CA LEU A 142 -2.94 -15.58 -12.26
C LEU A 142 -2.47 -17.02 -12.01
N MET A 143 -3.29 -17.97 -12.45
CA MET A 143 -2.89 -19.37 -12.60
C MET A 143 -2.80 -19.69 -14.08
N CYS A 144 -1.63 -20.15 -14.52
CA CYS A 144 -1.31 -20.43 -15.92
C CYS A 144 -0.85 -21.88 -16.13
N ARG A 145 -0.80 -22.27 -17.40
CA ARG A 145 -0.06 -23.42 -17.90
C ARG A 145 1.09 -22.94 -18.76
N ASP A 146 2.23 -23.59 -18.67
CA ASP A 146 3.37 -23.35 -19.57
C ASP A 146 3.29 -24.21 -20.85
N VAL A 147 4.36 -24.20 -21.66
CA VAL A 147 4.43 -24.95 -22.92
C VAL A 147 4.37 -26.46 -22.72
N ASP A 148 4.85 -26.98 -21.58
CA ASP A 148 4.86 -28.39 -21.21
C ASP A 148 3.60 -28.79 -20.42
N ASP A 149 2.59 -27.91 -20.39
CA ASP A 149 1.37 -28.05 -19.62
C ASP A 149 1.59 -28.11 -18.08
N GLY A 150 2.73 -27.60 -17.62
CA GLY A 150 3.04 -27.44 -16.19
C GLY A 150 2.25 -26.29 -15.56
N TRP A 151 1.93 -26.41 -14.26
CA TRP A 151 1.23 -25.37 -13.52
C TRP A 151 2.17 -24.23 -13.13
N VAL A 152 1.74 -22.99 -13.33
CA VAL A 152 2.48 -21.78 -12.98
C VAL A 152 1.58 -20.80 -12.25
N ALA A 153 1.95 -20.44 -11.02
CA ALA A 153 1.32 -19.39 -10.24
C ALA A 153 2.09 -18.08 -10.45
N VAL A 154 1.39 -17.04 -10.90
CA VAL A 154 1.98 -15.72 -11.17
C VAL A 154 1.47 -14.71 -10.15
N GLU A 155 2.39 -14.05 -9.47
CA GLU A 155 2.12 -12.88 -8.60
C GLU A 155 2.55 -11.62 -9.32
N ILE A 156 1.70 -10.61 -9.34
CA ILE A 156 1.88 -9.38 -10.11
C ILE A 156 2.01 -8.20 -9.16
N LYS A 157 3.02 -7.37 -9.37
CA LYS A 157 3.25 -6.15 -8.59
C LYS A 157 3.68 -5.00 -9.49
N ARG A 158 3.32 -3.78 -9.11
CA ARG A 158 3.95 -2.62 -9.74
C ARG A 158 5.43 -2.54 -9.38
N ILE A 159 5.76 -2.66 -8.08
CA ILE A 159 7.13 -2.72 -7.56
C ILE A 159 7.21 -3.91 -6.61
N ALA A 160 7.99 -4.93 -6.98
CA ALA A 160 8.17 -6.12 -6.17
C ALA A 160 9.32 -5.97 -5.18
N GLY A 161 9.01 -6.07 -3.90
CA GLY A 161 9.93 -6.16 -2.77
C GLY A 161 10.03 -7.59 -2.23
N ILE A 162 10.71 -7.75 -1.10
CA ILE A 162 10.83 -9.04 -0.38
C ILE A 162 9.45 -9.61 -0.04
N GLU A 163 8.52 -8.73 0.34
CA GLU A 163 7.17 -9.09 0.76
C GLU A 163 6.37 -9.81 -0.35
N ALA A 164 6.59 -9.42 -1.62
CA ALA A 164 5.95 -10.08 -2.76
C ALA A 164 6.48 -11.50 -2.97
N VAL A 165 7.78 -11.69 -2.80
CA VAL A 165 8.39 -13.03 -2.86
C VAL A 165 7.89 -13.92 -1.72
N GLU A 166 7.78 -13.38 -0.52
CA GLU A 166 7.24 -14.10 0.64
C GLU A 166 5.75 -14.45 0.47
N GLN A 167 4.98 -13.54 -0.13
CA GLN A 167 3.58 -13.78 -0.46
C GLN A 167 3.44 -14.95 -1.44
N LEU A 168 4.14 -14.90 -2.57
CA LEU A 168 4.11 -15.96 -3.57
C LEU A 168 4.63 -17.29 -3.01
N THR A 169 5.66 -17.25 -2.16
CA THR A 169 6.16 -18.47 -1.49
C THR A 169 5.05 -19.14 -0.67
N ARG A 170 4.32 -18.36 0.15
CA ARG A 170 3.21 -18.90 0.95
C ARG A 170 2.10 -19.47 0.06
N TYR A 171 1.77 -18.82 -1.05
CA TYR A 171 0.80 -19.34 -2.00
C TYR A 171 1.24 -20.68 -2.61
N LEU A 172 2.49 -20.79 -3.05
CA LEU A 172 3.04 -22.03 -3.60
C LEU A 172 3.03 -23.16 -2.58
N GLU A 173 3.37 -22.87 -1.32
CA GLU A 173 3.29 -23.86 -0.23
C GLU A 173 1.84 -24.40 -0.07
N ARG A 174 0.84 -23.53 -0.17
CA ARG A 174 -0.58 -23.96 -0.06
C ARG A 174 -1.05 -24.73 -1.30
N ILE A 175 -0.73 -24.23 -2.49
CA ILE A 175 -1.12 -24.86 -3.76
C ILE A 175 -0.53 -26.26 -3.87
N ARG A 176 0.75 -26.44 -3.51
CA ARG A 176 1.47 -27.71 -3.60
C ARG A 176 1.03 -28.77 -2.58
N LEU A 177 0.16 -28.43 -1.63
CA LEU A 177 -0.49 -29.42 -0.74
C LEU A 177 -1.43 -30.35 -1.51
N ASP A 178 -2.01 -29.90 -2.61
CA ASP A 178 -2.77 -30.75 -3.52
C ASP A 178 -1.79 -31.45 -4.48
N PRO A 179 -1.78 -32.79 -4.51
CA PRO A 179 -0.88 -33.56 -5.40
C PRO A 179 -0.99 -33.18 -6.89
N ALA A 180 -2.12 -32.69 -7.35
CA ALA A 180 -2.33 -32.23 -8.73
C ALA A 180 -1.50 -30.99 -9.07
N PHE A 181 -1.01 -30.25 -8.07
CA PHE A 181 -0.24 -29.03 -8.22
C PHE A 181 1.15 -29.13 -7.54
N ALA A 182 1.62 -30.34 -7.21
CA ALA A 182 2.86 -30.55 -6.46
C ALA A 182 4.08 -29.86 -7.12
N ASP A 183 4.13 -29.83 -8.46
CA ASP A 183 5.20 -29.24 -9.25
C ASP A 183 4.87 -27.81 -9.73
N CYS A 184 3.87 -27.14 -9.15
CA CYS A 184 3.50 -25.79 -9.53
C CYS A 184 4.69 -24.83 -9.34
N ARG A 185 5.10 -24.14 -10.41
CA ARG A 185 6.17 -23.13 -10.38
C ARG A 185 5.63 -21.76 -10.01
N GLY A 186 6.51 -20.87 -9.54
CA GLY A 186 6.19 -19.51 -9.21
C GLY A 186 6.87 -18.52 -10.14
N VAL A 187 6.13 -17.52 -10.60
CA VAL A 187 6.63 -16.37 -11.36
C VAL A 187 6.23 -15.09 -10.66
N LEU A 188 7.20 -14.23 -10.40
CA LEU A 188 6.99 -12.88 -9.89
C LEU A 188 7.12 -11.89 -11.07
N ALA A 189 6.00 -11.35 -11.54
CA ALA A 189 5.94 -10.40 -12.62
C ALA A 189 5.78 -8.97 -12.07
N ALA A 190 6.63 -8.02 -12.46
CA ALA A 190 6.52 -6.64 -11.98
C ALA A 190 7.11 -5.64 -12.98
N GLN A 191 6.71 -4.35 -12.89
CA GLN A 191 7.37 -3.28 -13.64
C GLN A 191 8.80 -3.02 -13.13
N LEU A 192 9.03 -3.24 -11.83
CA LEU A 192 10.34 -3.12 -11.20
C LEU A 192 10.48 -4.17 -10.12
N ILE A 193 11.55 -4.94 -10.14
CA ILE A 193 11.89 -5.92 -9.11
C ILE A 193 13.14 -5.45 -8.36
N LYS A 194 12.96 -5.17 -7.05
CA LYS A 194 14.08 -4.73 -6.21
C LYS A 194 15.19 -5.79 -6.14
N PRO A 195 16.49 -5.41 -6.10
CA PRO A 195 17.60 -6.36 -6.10
C PRO A 195 17.50 -7.42 -5.00
N GLN A 196 17.08 -7.04 -3.78
CA GLN A 196 16.92 -7.98 -2.66
C GLN A 196 15.81 -9.01 -2.91
N ALA A 197 14.70 -8.57 -3.57
CA ALA A 197 13.62 -9.47 -3.95
C ALA A 197 14.10 -10.49 -4.98
N ARG A 198 14.90 -10.07 -5.96
CA ARG A 198 15.46 -10.96 -7.00
C ARG A 198 16.38 -12.03 -6.39
N VAL A 199 17.23 -11.65 -5.43
CA VAL A 199 18.09 -12.59 -4.70
C VAL A 199 17.26 -13.62 -3.93
N LEU A 200 16.24 -13.17 -3.20
CA LEU A 200 15.37 -14.06 -2.43
C LEU A 200 14.54 -14.98 -3.34
N ALA A 201 14.01 -14.45 -4.45
CA ALA A 201 13.26 -15.22 -5.44
C ALA A 201 14.12 -16.37 -6.02
N GLY A 202 15.36 -16.08 -6.42
CA GLY A 202 16.30 -17.08 -6.89
C GLY A 202 16.58 -18.20 -5.87
N ALA A 203 16.74 -17.83 -4.58
CA ALA A 203 16.93 -18.80 -3.49
C ALA A 203 15.69 -19.69 -3.26
N ARG A 204 14.51 -19.27 -3.72
CA ARG A 204 13.24 -20.01 -3.58
C ARG A 204 12.74 -20.63 -4.90
N ALA A 205 13.57 -20.66 -5.93
CA ALA A 205 13.22 -21.12 -7.27
C ALA A 205 11.96 -20.41 -7.83
N ILE A 206 11.82 -19.12 -7.55
CA ILE A 206 10.80 -18.24 -8.12
C ILE A 206 11.44 -17.46 -9.27
N GLU A 207 10.85 -17.55 -10.45
CA GLU A 207 11.28 -16.80 -11.62
C GLU A 207 10.85 -15.33 -11.51
N CYS A 208 11.70 -14.41 -11.98
CA CYS A 208 11.45 -12.97 -11.94
C CYS A 208 11.35 -12.41 -13.35
N VAL A 209 10.21 -11.83 -13.67
CA VAL A 209 9.95 -11.21 -14.98
C VAL A 209 9.66 -9.72 -14.79
N GLU A 210 10.49 -8.86 -15.40
CA GLU A 210 10.20 -7.42 -15.48
C GLU A 210 9.38 -7.11 -16.73
N VAL A 211 8.23 -6.47 -16.52
CA VAL A 211 7.25 -6.17 -17.55
C VAL A 211 7.22 -4.68 -17.81
N ASP A 212 7.51 -4.26 -19.03
CA ASP A 212 7.37 -2.88 -19.44
C ASP A 212 5.93 -2.59 -19.86
N LEU A 213 5.22 -1.83 -19.04
CA LEU A 213 3.81 -1.51 -19.28
C LEU A 213 3.57 -0.78 -20.61
N ALA A 214 4.50 0.08 -21.06
CA ALA A 214 4.38 0.80 -22.33
C ALA A 214 4.52 -0.16 -23.53
N VAL A 215 5.33 -1.21 -23.37
CA VAL A 215 5.48 -2.24 -24.40
C VAL A 215 4.23 -3.14 -24.44
N VAL A 216 3.73 -3.57 -23.28
CA VAL A 216 2.51 -4.40 -23.22
C VAL A 216 1.30 -3.67 -23.79
N ARG A 217 1.21 -2.36 -23.63
CA ARG A 217 0.17 -1.51 -24.23
C ARG A 217 0.38 -1.22 -25.72
N GLY A 218 1.52 -1.62 -26.28
CA GLY A 218 1.87 -1.28 -27.66
C GLY A 218 2.27 0.18 -27.89
N GLU A 219 2.49 0.95 -26.81
CA GLU A 219 2.91 2.36 -26.85
C GLU A 219 4.40 2.50 -27.20
N ARG A 220 5.18 1.46 -26.94
CA ARG A 220 6.61 1.37 -27.26
C ARG A 220 6.96 -0.01 -27.82
N GLN A 221 7.88 -0.08 -28.78
CA GLN A 221 8.40 -1.37 -29.22
C GLN A 221 9.37 -1.96 -28.19
N PRO A 222 9.43 -3.30 -28.04
CA PRO A 222 10.41 -3.94 -27.18
C PRO A 222 11.83 -3.56 -27.63
N GLU A 223 12.67 -3.17 -26.66
CA GLU A 223 14.10 -3.00 -26.94
C GLU A 223 14.72 -4.37 -27.23
N LEU A 224 15.20 -4.57 -28.46
CA LEU A 224 16.00 -5.74 -28.79
C LEU A 224 17.30 -5.70 -27.98
N LYS A 225 17.39 -6.50 -26.91
CA LYS A 225 18.65 -6.72 -26.22
C LYS A 225 19.55 -7.52 -27.15
N LEU A 226 20.45 -6.86 -27.87
CA LEU A 226 21.38 -7.47 -28.83
C LEU A 226 22.42 -8.40 -28.18
N PHE A 227 22.53 -8.40 -26.85
CA PHE A 227 23.43 -9.30 -26.11
C PHE A 227 22.81 -9.67 -24.78
N ALA A 228 22.54 -10.96 -24.58
CA ALA A 228 22.41 -11.53 -23.26
C ALA A 228 23.84 -11.78 -22.73
N ALA A 229 24.19 -11.10 -21.65
CA ALA A 229 25.45 -11.32 -20.95
C ALA A 229 25.28 -12.47 -19.94
#